data_13dc77349f5a4060245a49dd9036da8a
#
_entry.id   13dc77349f5a4060245a49dd9036da8a
#
_cell.length_a   1.000
_cell.length_b   1.000
_cell.length_c   1.000
_cell.angle_alpha   90.00
_cell.angle_beta   90.00
_cell.angle_gamma   90.00
#
_symmetry.space_group_name_H-M   'P 1'
#
loop_
_entity.id
_entity.type
_entity.pdbx_description
1 polymer ?
#
loop_
_entity_poly.entity_id
_entity_poly.type
_entity_poly.pdbx_seq_one_letter_code
_entity_poly.pdbx_strand_id
1 'polypeptide(L)'
;FLRFRFPARAPCRVRAGEIRRLFYRFSGFSRESEKGENMANTVIIGSQWGDEGKGKIVDMLATDSDVIVRFQGGNNAGHTIEVNGERTILHTIPSGILHEEKLCLIGNGVVLDPYVFLKEVDSLKTKGVNMSATRLGISPKTHLILPYHRAIDLARESLKAGKKIGTTGRGIGPCYEDKAARIGIRANDLTDPDLLRTKIRAALTEKNILFTELYK
;
A
#
# COMPACT_ATOMS: atom_id res chain seq x y z
N PHE A 1 -7.08 6.76 -31.75
CA PHE A 1 -7.89 6.34 -30.57
C PHE A 1 -7.55 4.91 -30.21
N LEU A 2 -6.48 4.69 -29.47
CA LEU A 2 -6.18 3.39 -28.85
C LEU A 2 -7.15 3.19 -27.67
N ARG A 3 -8.22 2.44 -27.92
CA ARG A 3 -9.08 1.87 -26.86
C ARG A 3 -8.25 0.77 -26.17
N PHE A 4 -7.77 1.02 -24.96
CA PHE A 4 -7.34 -0.06 -24.09
C PHE A 4 -8.53 -0.98 -23.83
N ARG A 5 -8.59 -2.11 -24.55
CA ARG A 5 -9.42 -3.25 -24.17
C ARG A 5 -8.69 -3.98 -23.04
N PHE A 6 -9.11 -3.73 -21.82
CA PHE A 6 -8.77 -4.62 -20.72
C PHE A 6 -9.39 -6.00 -21.03
N PRO A 7 -8.61 -7.10 -20.91
CA PRO A 7 -9.20 -8.43 -20.99
C PRO A 7 -10.25 -8.52 -19.88
N ALA A 8 -11.47 -8.91 -20.25
CA ALA A 8 -12.57 -9.15 -19.34
C ALA A 8 -12.23 -10.37 -18.46
N ARG A 9 -11.56 -10.11 -17.35
CA ARG A 9 -11.49 -11.06 -16.24
C ARG A 9 -12.40 -10.54 -15.14
N ALA A 10 -13.17 -11.47 -14.60
CA ALA A 10 -14.28 -11.35 -13.67
C ALA A 10 -14.30 -10.07 -12.83
N PRO A 11 -15.45 -9.38 -12.71
CA PRO A 11 -15.54 -8.18 -11.90
C PRO A 11 -15.31 -8.54 -10.43
N CYS A 12 -14.14 -8.23 -9.91
CA CYS A 12 -13.94 -8.19 -8.48
C CYS A 12 -14.85 -7.05 -7.96
N ARG A 13 -16.06 -7.39 -7.53
CA ARG A 13 -16.98 -6.46 -6.88
C ARG A 13 -16.44 -6.14 -5.50
N VAL A 14 -15.45 -5.27 -5.45
CA VAL A 14 -15.05 -4.63 -4.20
C VAL A 14 -16.18 -3.68 -3.82
N ARG A 15 -16.88 -3.97 -2.76
CA ARG A 15 -17.93 -3.07 -2.23
C ARG A 15 -17.22 -1.83 -1.69
N ALA A 16 -17.44 -0.68 -2.31
CA ALA A 16 -16.89 0.63 -1.89
C ALA A 16 -17.13 0.91 -0.39
N GLY A 17 -18.13 0.29 0.21
CA GLY A 17 -18.44 0.38 1.64
C GLY A 17 -17.40 -0.29 2.57
N GLU A 18 -16.68 -1.32 2.12
CA GLU A 18 -15.66 -1.97 2.96
C GLU A 18 -14.40 -1.12 3.04
N ILE A 19 -14.00 -0.47 1.95
CA ILE A 19 -12.88 0.46 1.94
C ILE A 19 -13.19 1.69 2.81
N ARG A 20 -14.43 2.23 2.73
CA ARG A 20 -14.85 3.37 3.58
C ARG A 20 -14.70 3.08 5.07
N ARG A 21 -15.00 1.89 5.55
CA ARG A 21 -14.91 1.54 6.98
C ARG A 21 -13.47 1.54 7.51
N LEU A 22 -12.48 1.25 6.67
CA LEU A 22 -11.05 1.28 7.03
C LEU A 22 -10.49 2.71 7.16
N PHE A 23 -11.16 3.73 6.57
CA PHE A 23 -10.68 5.11 6.56
C PHE A 23 -11.26 6.01 7.66
N TYR A 24 -12.35 5.63 8.33
CA TYR A 24 -13.21 6.60 9.01
C TYR A 24 -13.08 6.73 10.54
N ARG A 25 -12.06 6.18 11.21
CA ARG A 25 -12.02 6.30 12.67
C ARG A 25 -10.65 6.52 13.29
N PHE A 26 -10.07 7.68 13.02
CA PHE A 26 -8.86 8.12 13.73
C PHE A 26 -9.05 9.39 14.58
N SER A 27 -10.26 9.81 14.86
CA SER A 27 -10.54 11.01 15.67
C SER A 27 -10.76 10.75 17.17
N GLY A 28 -10.35 9.62 17.69
CA GLY A 28 -10.71 9.25 19.06
C GLY A 28 -9.68 8.45 19.86
N PHE A 29 -8.40 8.42 19.46
CA PHE A 29 -7.39 7.77 20.29
C PHE A 29 -6.63 8.80 21.12
N SER A 30 -7.26 9.31 22.20
CA SER A 30 -6.56 9.90 23.32
C SER A 30 -6.50 8.86 24.43
N ARG A 31 -5.37 8.16 24.55
CA ARG A 31 -5.03 7.53 25.82
C ARG A 31 -4.56 8.63 26.73
N GLU A 32 -5.26 8.91 27.80
CA GLU A 32 -4.70 9.66 28.92
C GLU A 32 -3.52 8.84 29.45
N SER A 33 -2.30 9.34 29.22
CA SER A 33 -1.11 8.75 29.81
C SER A 33 -1.16 9.00 31.31
N GLU A 34 -1.26 7.95 32.11
CA GLU A 34 -0.90 8.04 33.50
C GLU A 34 0.56 8.54 33.61
N LYS A 35 0.76 9.54 34.42
CA LYS A 35 2.06 10.22 34.61
C LYS A 35 3.13 9.21 34.96
N GLY A 36 4.09 8.98 34.05
CA GLY A 36 5.31 8.26 34.36
C GLY A 36 5.83 7.24 33.36
N GLU A 37 5.05 6.84 32.36
CA GLU A 37 5.54 5.89 31.34
C GLU A 37 6.31 6.63 30.22
N ASN A 38 7.58 6.31 30.10
CA ASN A 38 8.43 6.75 28.98
C ASN A 38 7.88 6.13 27.69
N MET A 39 7.09 6.89 26.91
CA MET A 39 6.63 6.46 25.59
C MET A 39 7.81 6.50 24.62
N ALA A 40 8.50 5.38 24.46
CA ALA A 40 9.60 5.26 23.52
C ALA A 40 9.05 4.94 22.11
N ASN A 41 9.39 5.79 21.13
CA ASN A 41 9.15 5.50 19.73
C ASN A 41 10.39 4.86 19.10
N THR A 42 10.25 3.70 18.50
CA THR A 42 11.34 3.01 17.79
C THR A 42 11.14 3.13 16.28
N VAL A 43 12.16 3.62 15.57
CA VAL A 43 12.16 3.70 14.11
C VAL A 43 13.17 2.71 13.55
N ILE A 44 12.71 1.81 12.68
CA ILE A 44 13.54 0.81 12.02
C ILE A 44 13.70 1.20 10.54
N ILE A 45 14.93 1.47 10.14
CA ILE A 45 15.29 1.78 8.76
C ILE A 45 16.32 0.78 8.24
N GLY A 46 16.24 0.44 6.94
CA GLY A 46 17.29 -0.30 6.26
C GLY A 46 18.30 0.64 5.65
N SER A 47 19.58 0.37 5.86
CA SER A 47 20.69 1.17 5.35
C SER A 47 21.39 0.53 4.13
N GLN A 48 20.89 -0.60 3.63
CA GLN A 48 21.49 -1.35 2.53
C GLN A 48 20.47 -1.59 1.39
N TRP A 49 20.54 -2.76 0.75
CA TRP A 49 19.87 -3.04 -0.51
C TRP A 49 18.43 -3.58 -0.38
N GLY A 50 17.89 -3.72 0.82
CA GLY A 50 16.50 -4.14 1.04
C GLY A 50 16.34 -5.54 1.65
N ASP A 51 17.36 -6.37 1.61
CA ASP A 51 17.33 -7.77 2.10
C ASP A 51 17.92 -7.93 3.51
N GLU A 52 17.94 -6.86 4.30
CA GLU A 52 18.57 -6.83 5.63
C GLU A 52 17.78 -7.58 6.72
N GLY A 53 16.64 -8.17 6.37
CA GLY A 53 15.80 -8.88 7.34
C GLY A 53 14.97 -7.98 8.26
N LYS A 54 14.74 -6.73 7.89
CA LYS A 54 13.94 -5.76 8.66
C LYS A 54 12.59 -6.32 9.14
N GLY A 55 11.91 -7.09 8.30
CA GLY A 55 10.62 -7.68 8.64
C GLY A 55 10.67 -8.52 9.92
N LYS A 56 11.73 -9.32 10.07
CA LYS A 56 11.94 -10.17 11.26
C LYS A 56 12.23 -9.34 12.51
N ILE A 57 13.02 -8.27 12.37
CA ILE A 57 13.30 -7.35 13.49
C ILE A 57 12.02 -6.61 13.91
N VAL A 58 11.24 -6.14 12.94
CA VAL A 58 9.95 -5.48 13.22
C VAL A 58 9.01 -6.43 13.95
N ASP A 59 8.94 -7.69 13.53
CA ASP A 59 8.08 -8.69 14.15
C ASP A 59 8.49 -8.97 15.61
N MET A 60 9.80 -9.09 15.87
CA MET A 60 10.32 -9.24 17.25
C MET A 60 9.98 -8.05 18.14
N LEU A 61 10.13 -6.81 17.63
CA LEU A 61 9.85 -5.61 18.40
C LEU A 61 8.36 -5.26 18.48
N ALA A 62 7.53 -5.86 17.63
CA ALA A 62 6.09 -5.65 17.64
C ALA A 62 5.45 -6.17 18.95
N THR A 63 6.05 -7.15 19.62
CA THR A 63 5.57 -7.66 20.90
C THR A 63 5.51 -6.58 21.97
N ASP A 64 6.48 -5.67 21.98
CA ASP A 64 6.64 -4.61 22.98
C ASP A 64 6.05 -3.26 22.54
N SER A 65 5.34 -3.23 21.41
CA SER A 65 4.79 -2.00 20.82
C SER A 65 3.28 -2.06 20.74
N ASP A 66 2.57 -1.00 21.11
CA ASP A 66 1.12 -0.91 20.97
C ASP A 66 0.69 -0.61 19.52
N VAL A 67 1.51 0.15 18.79
CA VAL A 67 1.21 0.61 17.43
C VAL A 67 2.36 0.31 16.49
N ILE A 68 2.08 -0.38 15.41
CA ILE A 68 3.05 -0.71 14.36
C ILE A 68 2.71 0.06 13.09
N VAL A 69 3.63 0.93 12.66
CA VAL A 69 3.41 1.81 11.51
C VAL A 69 4.33 1.45 10.35
N ARG A 70 3.76 1.11 9.21
CA ARG A 70 4.50 1.13 7.95
C ARG A 70 4.46 2.52 7.37
N PHE A 71 5.57 3.24 7.40
CA PHE A 71 5.60 4.66 7.06
C PHE A 71 5.97 4.94 5.60
N GLN A 72 6.61 4.01 4.88
CA GLN A 72 7.01 4.21 3.47
C GLN A 72 7.12 2.89 2.69
N GLY A 73 7.44 3.00 1.39
CA GLY A 73 7.58 1.87 0.47
C GLY A 73 6.27 1.49 -0.19
N GLY A 74 6.25 0.33 -0.81
CA GLY A 74 5.09 -0.25 -1.49
C GLY A 74 5.07 -1.76 -1.32
N ASN A 75 4.44 -2.45 -2.25
CA ASN A 75 4.29 -3.91 -2.25
C ASN A 75 5.45 -4.65 -2.95
N ASN A 76 6.65 -4.05 -3.06
CA ASN A 76 7.80 -4.64 -3.75
C ASN A 76 8.51 -5.75 -2.95
N ALA A 77 8.50 -5.68 -1.63
CA ALA A 77 9.05 -6.69 -0.75
C ALA A 77 7.94 -7.57 -0.19
N GLY A 78 8.25 -8.84 0.07
CA GLY A 78 7.40 -9.77 0.79
C GLY A 78 8.08 -10.16 2.11
N HIS A 79 7.34 -10.13 3.22
CA HIS A 79 7.78 -10.61 4.51
C HIS A 79 7.09 -11.93 4.78
N THR A 80 7.85 -13.03 4.81
CA THR A 80 7.30 -14.33 5.16
C THR A 80 7.14 -14.39 6.68
N ILE A 81 5.92 -14.66 7.09
CA ILE A 81 5.51 -14.87 8.48
C ILE A 81 4.82 -16.21 8.60
N GLU A 82 4.71 -16.72 9.81
CA GLU A 82 3.95 -17.94 10.12
C GLU A 82 2.68 -17.57 10.85
N VAL A 83 1.52 -18.05 10.35
CA VAL A 83 0.21 -17.85 10.95
C VAL A 83 -0.43 -19.22 11.14
N ASN A 84 -0.68 -19.62 12.37
CA ASN A 84 -1.28 -20.93 12.71
C ASN A 84 -0.56 -22.13 12.05
N GLY A 85 0.77 -22.10 11.99
CA GLY A 85 1.58 -23.14 11.33
C GLY A 85 1.67 -23.02 9.80
N GLU A 86 1.00 -22.05 9.19
CA GLU A 86 1.05 -21.79 7.75
C GLU A 86 1.89 -20.57 7.40
N ARG A 87 2.75 -20.71 6.41
CA ARG A 87 3.53 -19.58 5.88
C ARG A 87 2.63 -18.61 5.15
N THR A 88 2.74 -17.35 5.50
CA THR A 88 2.01 -16.22 4.90
C THR A 88 3.01 -15.14 4.49
N ILE A 89 2.80 -14.55 3.33
CA ILE A 89 3.65 -13.44 2.85
C ILE A 89 2.86 -12.15 2.98
N LEU A 90 3.36 -11.23 3.80
CA LEU A 90 2.85 -9.86 3.89
C LEU A 90 3.63 -8.96 2.94
N HIS A 91 2.92 -8.12 2.20
CA HIS A 91 3.51 -7.15 1.28
C HIS A 91 3.37 -5.71 1.78
N THR A 92 2.18 -5.35 2.24
CA THR A 92 1.84 -3.98 2.61
C THR A 92 1.40 -3.85 4.05
N ILE A 93 0.71 -4.85 4.57
CA ILE A 93 0.19 -4.87 5.94
C ILE A 93 1.35 -5.06 6.92
N PRO A 94 1.45 -4.24 7.99
CA PRO A 94 2.47 -4.45 9.04
C PRO A 94 2.32 -5.80 9.72
N SER A 95 3.45 -6.48 10.05
CA SER A 95 3.45 -7.81 10.69
C SER A 95 2.77 -7.83 12.05
N GLY A 96 2.75 -6.70 12.76
CA GLY A 96 2.02 -6.58 14.02
C GLY A 96 0.53 -6.93 13.96
N ILE A 97 -0.05 -7.05 12.76
CA ILE A 97 -1.46 -7.49 12.58
C ILE A 97 -1.72 -8.89 13.14
N LEU A 98 -0.68 -9.70 13.28
CA LEU A 98 -0.76 -11.06 13.84
C LEU A 98 -0.93 -11.07 15.36
N HIS A 99 -0.54 -10.01 16.03
CA HIS A 99 -0.70 -9.85 17.48
C HIS A 99 -2.04 -9.18 17.75
N GLU A 100 -2.95 -9.88 18.44
CA GLU A 100 -4.38 -9.51 18.54
C GLU A 100 -4.66 -8.11 19.10
N GLU A 101 -3.81 -7.60 19.97
CA GLU A 101 -4.00 -6.30 20.63
C GLU A 101 -3.28 -5.13 19.97
N LYS A 102 -2.57 -5.37 18.87
CA LYS A 102 -1.77 -4.34 18.23
C LYS A 102 -2.58 -3.56 17.19
N LEU A 103 -2.33 -2.25 17.14
CA LEU A 103 -2.85 -1.38 16.09
C LEU A 103 -1.83 -1.27 14.97
N CYS A 104 -2.23 -1.58 13.76
CA CYS A 104 -1.40 -1.49 12.57
C CYS A 104 -1.82 -0.33 11.68
N LEU A 105 -0.87 0.49 11.25
CA LEU A 105 -1.12 1.65 10.43
C LEU A 105 -0.30 1.63 9.14
N ILE A 106 -0.96 1.95 8.04
CA ILE A 106 -0.32 2.26 6.76
C ILE A 106 -0.26 3.78 6.62
N GLY A 107 0.96 4.32 6.70
CA GLY A 107 1.20 5.76 6.70
C GLY A 107 1.15 6.40 5.32
N ASN A 108 1.11 7.71 5.30
CA ASN A 108 1.03 8.52 4.08
C ASN A 108 2.29 8.48 3.21
N GLY A 109 3.41 7.98 3.72
CA GLY A 109 4.61 7.73 2.93
C GLY A 109 4.52 6.47 2.06
N VAL A 110 3.62 5.56 2.37
CA VAL A 110 3.40 4.34 1.56
C VAL A 110 2.69 4.68 0.24
N VAL A 111 3.00 3.92 -0.81
CA VAL A 111 2.21 3.84 -2.03
C VAL A 111 1.52 2.48 -2.05
N LEU A 112 0.19 2.49 -2.09
CA LEU A 112 -0.66 1.34 -1.87
C LEU A 112 -1.30 0.86 -3.17
N ASP A 113 -1.08 -0.39 -3.52
CA ASP A 113 -1.86 -1.06 -4.57
C ASP A 113 -3.15 -1.62 -3.96
N PRO A 114 -4.32 -1.04 -4.29
CA PRO A 114 -5.59 -1.46 -3.67
C PRO A 114 -5.92 -2.93 -3.92
N TYR A 115 -5.58 -3.44 -5.11
CA TYR A 115 -5.88 -4.82 -5.47
C TYR A 115 -5.02 -5.82 -4.69
N VAL A 116 -3.71 -5.53 -4.59
CA VAL A 116 -2.79 -6.37 -3.81
C VAL A 116 -3.15 -6.32 -2.33
N PHE A 117 -3.47 -5.13 -1.82
CA PHE A 117 -3.87 -4.94 -0.43
C PHE A 117 -5.13 -5.75 -0.08
N LEU A 118 -6.17 -5.70 -0.90
CA LEU A 118 -7.40 -6.44 -0.64
C LEU A 118 -7.18 -7.96 -0.67
N LYS A 119 -6.36 -8.46 -1.60
CA LYS A 119 -5.98 -9.89 -1.60
C LYS A 119 -5.24 -10.29 -0.33
N GLU A 120 -4.37 -9.43 0.17
CA GLU A 120 -3.64 -9.65 1.40
C GLU A 120 -4.58 -9.69 2.61
N VAL A 121 -5.54 -8.75 2.68
CA VAL A 121 -6.60 -8.73 3.70
C VAL A 121 -7.45 -10.00 3.66
N ASP A 122 -7.89 -10.43 2.48
CA ASP A 122 -8.72 -11.62 2.34
C ASP A 122 -7.96 -12.89 2.74
N SER A 123 -6.67 -12.98 2.34
CA SER A 123 -5.80 -14.09 2.75
C SER A 123 -5.61 -14.17 4.26
N LEU A 124 -5.46 -13.04 4.94
CA LEU A 124 -5.35 -13.01 6.39
C LEU A 124 -6.67 -13.36 7.09
N LYS A 125 -7.79 -12.88 6.58
CA LYS A 125 -9.13 -13.24 7.09
C LYS A 125 -9.39 -14.74 7.00
N THR A 126 -9.03 -15.39 5.89
CA THR A 126 -9.22 -16.85 5.74
C THR A 126 -8.36 -17.66 6.72
N LYS A 127 -7.28 -17.08 7.24
CA LYS A 127 -6.42 -17.66 8.26
C LYS A 127 -6.84 -17.30 9.70
N GLY A 128 -8.01 -16.68 9.87
CA GLY A 128 -8.55 -16.31 11.17
C GLY A 128 -8.00 -15.03 11.79
N VAL A 129 -7.18 -14.26 11.04
CA VAL A 129 -6.65 -12.99 11.56
C VAL A 129 -7.75 -11.93 11.58
N ASN A 130 -7.91 -11.27 12.71
CA ASN A 130 -8.89 -10.18 12.86
C ASN A 130 -8.43 -8.93 12.11
N MET A 131 -9.11 -8.62 11.02
CA MET A 131 -8.86 -7.47 10.12
C MET A 131 -9.89 -6.36 10.33
N SER A 132 -10.30 -6.11 11.57
CA SER A 132 -11.24 -5.04 11.88
C SER A 132 -10.63 -3.65 11.66
N ALA A 133 -11.49 -2.65 11.43
CA ALA A 133 -11.07 -1.24 11.30
C ALA A 133 -10.45 -0.66 12.58
N THR A 134 -10.62 -1.32 13.72
CA THR A 134 -9.96 -0.94 14.98
C THR A 134 -8.53 -1.44 15.07
N ARG A 135 -8.13 -2.37 14.21
CA ARG A 135 -6.79 -2.97 14.20
C ARG A 135 -5.93 -2.59 13.01
N LEU A 136 -6.54 -2.27 11.88
CA LEU A 136 -5.82 -1.86 10.68
C LEU A 136 -6.37 -0.54 10.15
N GLY A 137 -5.52 0.48 10.11
CA GLY A 137 -5.82 1.78 9.58
C GLY A 137 -4.94 2.15 8.39
N ILE A 138 -5.52 2.92 7.46
CA ILE A 138 -4.80 3.46 6.31
C ILE A 138 -4.92 4.98 6.36
N SER A 139 -3.80 5.68 6.24
CA SER A 139 -3.82 7.14 6.17
C SER A 139 -4.64 7.61 4.95
N PRO A 140 -5.57 8.56 5.13
CA PRO A 140 -6.30 9.16 4.00
C PRO A 140 -5.39 9.79 2.95
N LYS A 141 -4.16 10.13 3.33
CA LYS A 141 -3.14 10.75 2.46
C LYS A 141 -2.24 9.74 1.74
N THR A 142 -2.44 8.43 1.95
CA THR A 142 -1.70 7.37 1.24
C THR A 142 -2.02 7.43 -0.24
N HIS A 143 -1.00 7.40 -1.10
CA HIS A 143 -1.19 7.41 -2.55
C HIS A 143 -1.49 6.02 -3.09
N LEU A 144 -2.29 5.96 -4.15
CA LEU A 144 -2.75 4.72 -4.76
C LEU A 144 -1.96 4.39 -6.01
N ILE A 145 -1.44 3.16 -6.08
CA ILE A 145 -0.89 2.61 -7.31
C ILE A 145 -2.06 2.19 -8.21
N LEU A 146 -2.15 2.82 -9.37
CA LEU A 146 -3.18 2.54 -10.36
C LEU A 146 -2.61 1.77 -11.56
N PRO A 147 -3.45 1.14 -12.40
CA PRO A 147 -2.99 0.33 -13.52
C PRO A 147 -2.02 1.06 -14.47
N TYR A 148 -2.20 2.35 -14.70
CA TYR A 148 -1.30 3.12 -15.55
C TYR A 148 0.12 3.26 -14.96
N HIS A 149 0.28 3.29 -13.64
CA HIS A 149 1.61 3.28 -13.02
C HIS A 149 2.38 2.01 -13.35
N ARG A 150 1.70 0.86 -13.30
CA ARG A 150 2.30 -0.43 -13.68
C ARG A 150 2.66 -0.46 -15.16
N ALA A 151 1.77 0.05 -16.03
CA ALA A 151 2.03 0.12 -17.45
C ALA A 151 3.25 1.00 -17.76
N ILE A 152 3.39 2.16 -17.10
CA ILE A 152 4.55 3.05 -17.24
C ILE A 152 5.83 2.35 -16.76
N ASP A 153 5.80 1.67 -15.62
CA ASP A 153 6.95 0.96 -15.06
C ASP A 153 7.48 -0.10 -16.02
N LEU A 154 6.56 -0.91 -16.59
CA LEU A 154 6.89 -1.93 -17.60
C LEU A 154 7.40 -1.31 -18.91
N ALA A 155 6.77 -0.23 -19.39
CA ALA A 155 7.19 0.43 -20.62
C ALA A 155 8.60 1.03 -20.49
N ARG A 156 8.89 1.66 -19.36
CA ARG A 156 10.23 2.21 -19.07
C ARG A 156 11.30 1.12 -19.00
N GLU A 157 10.98 -0.02 -18.43
CA GLU A 157 11.92 -1.14 -18.36
C GLU A 157 12.18 -1.75 -19.73
N SER A 158 11.17 -1.82 -20.60
CA SER A 158 11.33 -2.31 -21.97
C SER A 158 12.17 -1.40 -22.87
N LEU A 159 12.08 -0.08 -22.69
CA LEU A 159 12.90 0.88 -23.45
C LEU A 159 14.40 0.83 -23.08
N LYS A 160 14.73 0.33 -21.90
CA LYS A 160 16.12 0.22 -21.42
C LYS A 160 16.78 -1.10 -21.88
N ALA A 161 16.53 -1.54 -23.10
CA ALA A 161 17.12 -2.74 -23.68
C ALA A 161 18.64 -2.77 -23.46
N GLY A 162 19.12 -3.72 -22.64
CA GLY A 162 20.55 -3.91 -22.32
C GLY A 162 21.03 -3.25 -21.02
N LYS A 163 20.27 -2.33 -20.40
CA LYS A 163 20.57 -1.71 -19.09
C LYS A 163 19.35 -1.75 -18.17
N LYS A 164 18.76 -2.92 -18.01
CA LYS A 164 17.61 -3.09 -17.11
C LYS A 164 17.99 -2.68 -15.67
N ILE A 165 17.21 -1.82 -15.06
CA ILE A 165 17.39 -1.44 -13.65
C ILE A 165 16.91 -2.58 -12.74
N GLY A 166 16.10 -3.52 -13.27
CA GLY A 166 15.53 -4.61 -12.50
C GLY A 166 14.37 -4.14 -11.63
N THR A 167 13.50 -3.27 -12.18
CA THR A 167 12.30 -2.84 -11.45
C THR A 167 11.36 -4.03 -11.24
N THR A 168 10.56 -3.97 -10.19
CA THR A 168 9.59 -5.04 -9.92
C THR A 168 8.36 -4.99 -10.83
N GLY A 169 8.23 -4.00 -11.72
CA GLY A 169 7.08 -3.78 -12.61
C GLY A 169 5.77 -3.49 -11.86
N ARG A 170 5.86 -3.09 -10.60
CA ARG A 170 4.69 -2.89 -9.73
C ARG A 170 4.15 -1.47 -9.72
N GLY A 171 4.78 -0.55 -10.46
CA GLY A 171 4.35 0.84 -10.59
C GLY A 171 4.66 1.72 -9.38
N ILE A 172 5.53 1.27 -8.49
CA ILE A 172 5.88 1.99 -7.24
C ILE A 172 6.58 3.31 -7.57
N GLY A 173 7.62 3.28 -8.42
CA GLY A 173 8.35 4.46 -8.87
C GLY A 173 7.45 5.51 -9.50
N PRO A 174 6.69 5.17 -10.56
CA PRO A 174 5.74 6.09 -11.18
C PRO A 174 4.67 6.65 -10.23
N CYS A 175 4.23 5.88 -9.24
CA CYS A 175 3.31 6.38 -8.22
C CYS A 175 3.97 7.40 -7.28
N TYR A 176 5.24 7.21 -6.92
CA TYR A 176 6.01 8.22 -6.18
C TYR A 176 6.29 9.48 -7.01
N GLU A 177 6.45 9.36 -8.32
CA GLU A 177 6.55 10.51 -9.21
C GLU A 177 5.27 11.34 -9.18
N ASP A 178 4.11 10.71 -9.34
CA ASP A 178 2.82 11.39 -9.26
C ASP A 178 2.58 12.02 -7.87
N LYS A 179 3.04 11.37 -6.81
CA LYS A 179 3.01 11.91 -5.44
C LYS A 179 3.87 13.17 -5.32
N ALA A 180 5.10 13.14 -5.83
CA ALA A 180 6.02 14.28 -5.78
C ALA A 180 5.52 15.44 -6.65
N ALA A 181 4.97 15.13 -7.82
CA ALA A 181 4.33 16.09 -8.73
C ALA A 181 2.98 16.64 -8.21
N ARG A 182 2.44 16.09 -7.11
CA ARG A 182 1.16 16.47 -6.49
C ARG A 182 -0.08 16.22 -7.37
N ILE A 183 0.01 15.30 -8.30
CA ILE A 183 -1.08 14.85 -9.17
C ILE A 183 -1.61 13.48 -8.82
N GLY A 184 -0.97 12.79 -7.87
CA GLY A 184 -1.32 11.44 -7.46
C GLY A 184 -2.68 11.34 -6.79
N ILE A 185 -3.33 10.20 -6.97
CA ILE A 185 -4.63 9.87 -6.37
C ILE A 185 -4.40 9.29 -4.99
N ARG A 186 -5.12 9.78 -4.00
CA ARG A 186 -4.99 9.40 -2.60
C ARG A 186 -6.12 8.47 -2.17
N ALA A 187 -5.88 7.76 -1.09
CA ALA A 187 -6.89 6.90 -0.48
C ALA A 187 -8.19 7.64 -0.13
N ASN A 188 -8.11 8.89 0.33
CA ASN A 188 -9.28 9.72 0.60
C ASN A 188 -10.14 9.97 -0.65
N ASP A 189 -9.57 9.99 -1.83
CA ASP A 189 -10.32 10.22 -3.07
C ASP A 189 -11.29 9.07 -3.37
N LEU A 190 -11.09 7.88 -2.77
CA LEU A 190 -12.02 6.74 -2.88
C LEU A 190 -13.37 7.01 -2.19
N THR A 191 -13.46 7.99 -1.31
CA THR A 191 -14.71 8.33 -0.61
C THR A 191 -15.67 9.14 -1.46
N ASP A 192 -15.18 9.77 -2.54
CA ASP A 192 -15.94 10.55 -3.50
C ASP A 192 -15.74 9.98 -4.92
N PRO A 193 -16.68 9.18 -5.43
CA PRO A 193 -16.57 8.54 -6.74
C PRO A 193 -16.49 9.51 -7.91
N ASP A 194 -17.11 10.68 -7.81
CA ASP A 194 -17.13 11.66 -8.91
C ASP A 194 -15.81 12.45 -8.96
N LEU A 195 -15.30 12.84 -7.80
CA LEU A 195 -13.96 13.43 -7.68
C LEU A 195 -12.89 12.42 -8.15
N LEU A 196 -12.99 11.16 -7.73
CA LEU A 196 -12.07 10.10 -8.16
C LEU A 196 -12.09 9.93 -9.67
N ARG A 197 -13.28 9.88 -10.28
CA ARG A 197 -13.43 9.76 -11.75
C ARG A 197 -12.80 10.94 -12.48
N THR A 198 -13.01 12.14 -11.96
CA THR A 198 -12.43 13.37 -12.54
C THR A 198 -10.90 13.33 -12.48
N LYS A 199 -10.33 12.98 -11.32
CA LYS A 199 -8.87 12.87 -11.16
C LYS A 199 -8.27 11.78 -12.05
N ILE A 200 -8.91 10.61 -12.16
CA ILE A 200 -8.45 9.53 -13.03
C ILE A 200 -8.46 9.98 -14.50
N ARG A 201 -9.50 10.67 -14.95
CA ARG A 201 -9.57 11.19 -16.33
C ARG A 201 -8.45 12.18 -16.61
N ALA A 202 -8.21 13.13 -15.71
CA ALA A 202 -7.12 14.09 -15.82
C ALA A 202 -5.75 13.39 -15.92
N ALA A 203 -5.49 12.44 -15.02
CA ALA A 203 -4.25 11.66 -15.04
C ALA A 203 -4.09 10.88 -16.37
N LEU A 204 -5.15 10.23 -16.84
CA LEU A 204 -5.10 9.45 -18.08
C LEU A 204 -4.86 10.33 -19.32
N THR A 205 -5.31 11.58 -19.34
CA THR A 205 -5.01 12.51 -20.44
C THR A 205 -3.51 12.71 -20.59
N GLU A 206 -2.80 12.97 -19.50
CA GLU A 206 -1.33 13.14 -19.51
C GLU A 206 -0.61 11.81 -19.80
N LYS A 207 -1.01 10.71 -19.13
CA LYS A 207 -0.35 9.43 -19.30
C LYS A 207 -0.54 8.83 -20.70
N ASN A 208 -1.68 9.07 -21.34
CA ASN A 208 -1.91 8.64 -22.71
C ASN A 208 -0.94 9.32 -23.71
N ILE A 209 -0.61 10.58 -23.50
CA ILE A 209 0.41 11.26 -24.32
C ILE A 209 1.76 10.55 -24.17
N LEU A 210 2.15 10.19 -22.95
CA LEU A 210 3.38 9.43 -22.74
C LEU A 210 3.38 8.09 -23.48
N PHE A 211 2.26 7.36 -23.45
CA PHE A 211 2.16 6.08 -24.16
C PHE A 211 2.15 6.21 -25.67
N THR A 212 1.50 7.25 -26.23
CA THR A 212 1.43 7.43 -27.69
C THR A 212 2.69 8.01 -28.28
N GLU A 213 3.40 8.88 -27.54
CA GLU A 213 4.56 9.59 -28.08
C GLU A 213 5.91 9.02 -27.63
N LEU A 214 6.00 8.53 -26.40
CA LEU A 214 7.28 8.12 -25.82
C LEU A 214 7.46 6.60 -25.71
N TYR A 215 6.39 5.86 -25.43
CA TYR A 215 6.46 4.40 -25.16
C TYR A 215 5.91 3.55 -26.33
N LYS A 216 6.04 4.04 -27.56
CA LYS A 216 5.63 3.31 -28.79
C LYS A 216 6.30 1.98 -28.95
#